data_4f3d73f5205cb7f3a8412f10c4016fd5
#
_entry.id   4f3d73f5205cb7f3a8412f10c4016fd5
#
_cell.length_a   1.000
_cell.length_b   1.000
_cell.length_c   1.000
_cell.angle_alpha   90.00
_cell.angle_beta   90.00
_cell.angle_gamma   90.00
#
_symmetry.space_group_name_H-M   'P 1'
#
loop_
_entity.id
_entity.type
_entity.pdbx_description
1 polymer ?
#
loop_
_entity_poly.entity_id
_entity_poly.type
_entity_poly.pdbx_seq_one_letter_code
_entity_poly.pdbx_strand_id
1 'polypeptide(L)'
;MIGITAIVNLMEDDLYDPTPYGFNYLYRGFPDDWYPPHEYIEEILDFIDENVKVGKVLVHCAMGISRSGGILVAWFMKKNPTWNWNQCLKHVQKNRLIYPSIEIKMSVLDYFESVEGYRREE
;
A
#
# COMPACT_ATOMS: atom_id res chain seq x y z
N MET A 1 2.73 -23.56 7.13
CA MET A 1 2.96 -22.10 7.05
C MET A 1 2.60 -21.60 5.65
N ILE A 2 1.84 -20.56 5.57
CA ILE A 2 1.48 -19.97 4.28
C ILE A 2 2.56 -18.96 3.89
N GLY A 3 3.12 -19.12 2.71
CA GLY A 3 4.12 -18.20 2.20
C GLY A 3 3.51 -17.04 1.42
N ILE A 4 4.39 -16.25 0.78
CA ILE A 4 3.97 -15.16 -0.09
C ILE A 4 3.30 -15.75 -1.32
N THR A 5 2.08 -15.29 -1.63
CA THR A 5 1.30 -15.75 -2.77
C THR A 5 0.95 -14.64 -3.75
N ALA A 6 1.16 -13.39 -3.35
CA ALA A 6 0.84 -12.25 -4.20
C ALA A 6 1.88 -11.14 -4.03
N ILE A 7 2.10 -10.38 -5.09
CA ILE A 7 3.10 -9.31 -5.13
C ILE A 7 2.48 -8.06 -5.74
N VAL A 8 2.67 -6.92 -5.05
CA VAL A 8 2.37 -5.59 -5.58
C VAL A 8 3.70 -4.88 -5.83
N ASN A 9 3.92 -4.49 -7.07
CA ASN A 9 5.13 -3.80 -7.49
C ASN A 9 4.81 -2.34 -7.79
N LEU A 10 5.44 -1.43 -7.05
CA LEU A 10 5.24 0.01 -7.18
C LEU A 10 6.42 0.72 -7.85
N MET A 11 7.38 -0.03 -8.36
CA MET A 11 8.54 0.55 -9.04
C MET A 11 8.12 1.18 -10.36
N GLU A 12 8.88 2.19 -10.80
CA GLU A 12 8.56 2.89 -12.05
C GLU A 12 8.62 1.97 -13.27
N ASP A 13 9.48 0.97 -13.23
CA ASP A 13 9.63 0.01 -14.33
C ASP A 13 9.15 -1.36 -13.91
N ASP A 14 8.41 -2.01 -14.80
CA ASP A 14 7.94 -3.38 -14.58
C ASP A 14 8.97 -4.35 -15.17
N LEU A 15 9.97 -4.70 -14.36
CA LEU A 15 11.16 -5.41 -14.82
C LEU A 15 11.06 -6.93 -14.74
N TYR A 16 9.99 -7.47 -14.19
CA TYR A 16 9.85 -8.92 -14.03
C TYR A 16 8.37 -9.30 -14.01
N ASP A 17 8.12 -10.57 -14.28
CA ASP A 17 6.76 -11.13 -14.23
C ASP A 17 6.79 -12.40 -13.37
N PRO A 18 6.25 -12.37 -12.15
CA PRO A 18 6.25 -13.53 -11.27
C PRO A 18 5.09 -14.50 -11.52
N THR A 19 4.17 -14.19 -12.45
CA THR A 19 2.99 -15.03 -12.65
C THR A 19 3.32 -16.45 -13.10
N PRO A 20 4.38 -16.73 -13.91
CA PRO A 20 4.73 -18.11 -14.25
C PRO A 20 5.12 -18.96 -13.05
N TYR A 21 5.46 -18.33 -11.91
CA TYR A 21 5.85 -19.03 -10.68
C TYR A 21 4.67 -19.18 -9.71
N GLY A 22 3.45 -18.87 -10.16
CA GLY A 22 2.26 -19.08 -9.35
C GLY A 22 1.84 -17.90 -8.48
N PHE A 23 2.49 -16.76 -8.61
CA PHE A 23 2.11 -15.56 -7.84
C PHE A 23 1.00 -14.78 -8.53
N ASN A 24 0.07 -14.26 -7.74
CA ASN A 24 -0.80 -13.19 -8.21
C ASN A 24 0.00 -11.89 -8.22
N TYR A 25 -0.16 -11.10 -9.26
CA TYR A 25 0.73 -9.95 -9.46
C TYR A 25 -0.07 -8.72 -9.87
N LEU A 26 0.18 -7.62 -9.18
CA LEU A 26 -0.33 -6.30 -9.56
C LEU A 26 0.84 -5.35 -9.73
N TYR A 27 0.97 -4.79 -10.91
CA TYR A 27 1.92 -3.71 -11.17
C TYR A 27 1.18 -2.38 -11.22
N ARG A 28 1.55 -1.46 -10.33
CA ARG A 28 1.06 -0.08 -10.36
C ARG A 28 2.20 0.83 -9.96
N GLY A 29 3.16 0.99 -10.89
CA GLY A 29 4.37 1.76 -10.64
C GLY A 29 4.14 3.25 -10.76
N PHE A 30 4.85 4.00 -9.92
CA PHE A 30 4.87 5.46 -9.97
C PHE A 30 6.15 5.98 -9.31
N PRO A 31 6.55 7.23 -9.65
CA PRO A 31 7.72 7.84 -9.01
C PRO A 31 7.49 8.09 -7.53
N ASP A 32 8.58 8.04 -6.75
CA ASP A 32 8.51 8.20 -5.29
C ASP A 32 7.93 9.54 -4.85
N ASP A 33 8.18 10.59 -5.60
CA ASP A 33 7.72 11.94 -5.27
C ASP A 33 6.42 12.34 -5.98
N TRP A 34 5.64 11.34 -6.39
CA TRP A 34 4.40 11.55 -7.13
C TRP A 34 3.19 11.40 -6.22
N TYR A 35 2.14 12.15 -6.53
CA TYR A 35 0.83 12.01 -5.89
C TYR A 35 0.04 10.99 -6.72
N PRO A 36 -0.02 9.71 -6.31
CA PRO A 36 -0.70 8.71 -7.14
C PRO A 36 -2.19 8.98 -7.23
N PRO A 37 -2.81 8.69 -8.38
CA PRO A 37 -4.27 8.82 -8.53
C PRO A 37 -5.01 7.93 -7.54
N HIS A 38 -6.19 8.34 -7.12
CA HIS A 38 -6.98 7.58 -6.16
C HIS A 38 -7.34 6.20 -6.69
N GLU A 39 -7.48 6.03 -8.02
CA GLU A 39 -7.71 4.71 -8.60
C GLU A 39 -6.57 3.74 -8.29
N TYR A 40 -5.33 4.23 -8.24
CA TYR A 40 -4.18 3.39 -7.85
C TYR A 40 -4.32 2.93 -6.41
N ILE A 41 -4.66 3.86 -5.51
CA ILE A 41 -4.82 3.53 -4.09
C ILE A 41 -5.92 2.49 -3.92
N GLU A 42 -7.08 2.71 -4.52
CA GLU A 42 -8.22 1.80 -4.40
C GLU A 42 -7.90 0.43 -4.95
N GLU A 43 -7.32 0.37 -6.13
CA GLU A 43 -7.00 -0.89 -6.79
C GLU A 43 -5.96 -1.69 -6.01
N ILE A 44 -4.94 -1.01 -5.50
CA ILE A 44 -3.90 -1.67 -4.69
C ILE A 44 -4.50 -2.22 -3.41
N LEU A 45 -5.30 -1.42 -2.71
CA LEU A 45 -5.90 -1.87 -1.45
C LEU A 45 -6.87 -3.03 -1.66
N ASP A 46 -7.66 -3.00 -2.73
CA ASP A 46 -8.57 -4.10 -3.07
C ASP A 46 -7.80 -5.38 -3.40
N PHE A 47 -6.70 -5.25 -4.14
CA PHE A 47 -5.85 -6.40 -4.46
C PHE A 47 -5.27 -7.03 -3.18
N ILE A 48 -4.79 -6.20 -2.26
CA ILE A 48 -4.26 -6.69 -0.99
C ILE A 48 -5.38 -7.41 -0.21
N ASP A 49 -6.56 -6.80 -0.11
CA ASP A 49 -7.68 -7.40 0.61
C ASP A 49 -8.04 -8.78 0.09
N GLU A 50 -8.07 -8.95 -1.23
CA GLU A 50 -8.40 -10.24 -1.82
C GLU A 50 -7.32 -11.28 -1.57
N ASN A 51 -6.06 -10.87 -1.62
CA ASN A 51 -4.96 -11.82 -1.56
C ASN A 51 -4.53 -12.19 -0.14
N VAL A 52 -4.78 -11.35 0.85
CA VAL A 52 -4.48 -11.73 2.25
C VAL A 52 -5.39 -12.84 2.75
N LYS A 53 -6.51 -13.08 2.09
CA LYS A 53 -7.42 -14.18 2.45
C LYS A 53 -6.80 -15.55 2.22
N VAL A 54 -5.87 -15.66 1.29
CA VAL A 54 -5.31 -16.95 0.87
C VAL A 54 -3.81 -17.07 1.08
N GLY A 55 -3.13 -16.01 1.49
CA GLY A 55 -1.69 -16.06 1.70
C GLY A 55 -1.15 -14.71 2.15
N LYS A 56 0.15 -14.52 1.96
CA LYS A 56 0.83 -13.28 2.32
C LYS A 56 1.06 -12.44 1.06
N VAL A 57 0.97 -11.13 1.21
CA VAL A 57 1.16 -10.19 0.11
C VAL A 57 2.44 -9.40 0.35
N LEU A 58 3.32 -9.39 -0.65
CA LEU A 58 4.50 -8.55 -0.64
C LEU A 58 4.19 -7.26 -1.41
N VAL A 59 4.34 -6.12 -0.74
CA VAL A 59 4.24 -4.81 -1.39
C VAL A 59 5.64 -4.22 -1.41
N HIS A 60 6.15 -3.89 -2.60
CA HIS A 60 7.50 -3.36 -2.69
C HIS A 60 7.62 -2.20 -3.67
N CYS A 61 8.64 -1.40 -3.44
CA CYS A 61 9.14 -0.36 -4.31
C CYS A 61 10.66 -0.49 -4.35
N ALA A 62 11.37 0.53 -4.84
CA ALA A 62 12.83 0.41 -5.00
C ALA A 62 13.55 0.17 -3.67
N MET A 63 13.20 0.94 -2.62
CA MET A 63 13.88 0.89 -1.32
C MET A 63 13.03 0.25 -0.22
N GLY A 64 11.74 0.02 -0.46
CA GLY A 64 10.84 -0.51 0.56
C GLY A 64 10.54 0.46 1.70
N ILE A 65 10.80 1.75 1.52
CA ILE A 65 10.70 2.75 2.58
C ILE A 65 9.53 3.69 2.36
N SER A 66 9.44 4.33 1.19
CA SER A 66 8.49 5.41 0.96
C SER A 66 7.18 4.93 0.32
N ARG A 67 7.22 4.49 -0.93
CA ARG A 67 6.00 4.11 -1.67
C ARG A 67 5.31 2.91 -1.04
N SER A 68 6.04 1.82 -0.82
CA SER A 68 5.46 0.65 -0.18
C SER A 68 5.06 0.95 1.26
N GLY A 69 5.84 1.78 1.96
CA GLY A 69 5.50 2.22 3.31
C GLY A 69 4.17 2.96 3.35
N GLY A 70 3.95 3.88 2.41
CA GLY A 70 2.70 4.64 2.33
C GLY A 70 1.49 3.75 2.05
N ILE A 71 1.65 2.75 1.18
CA ILE A 71 0.58 1.79 0.89
C ILE A 71 0.28 0.93 2.12
N LEU A 72 1.31 0.50 2.85
CA LEU A 72 1.08 -0.27 4.08
C LEU A 72 0.30 0.54 5.11
N VAL A 73 0.65 1.82 5.29
CA VAL A 73 -0.11 2.70 6.19
C VAL A 73 -1.56 2.81 5.72
N ALA A 74 -1.77 2.99 4.42
CA ALA A 74 -3.11 3.07 3.86
C ALA A 74 -3.93 1.81 4.13
N TRP A 75 -3.30 0.64 3.99
CA TRP A 75 -4.00 -0.62 4.23
C TRP A 75 -4.44 -0.75 5.70
N PHE A 76 -3.55 -0.38 6.63
CA PHE A 76 -3.91 -0.39 8.05
C PHE A 76 -5.01 0.62 8.37
N MET A 77 -5.03 1.78 7.70
CA MET A 77 -6.13 2.73 7.84
C MET A 77 -7.46 2.13 7.39
N LYS A 78 -7.44 1.40 6.28
CA LYS A 78 -8.65 0.74 5.78
C LYS A 78 -9.16 -0.31 6.77
N LYS A 79 -8.25 -1.06 7.40
CA LYS A 79 -8.61 -2.12 8.34
C LYS A 79 -8.94 -1.61 9.74
N ASN A 80 -8.52 -0.40 10.07
CA ASN A 80 -8.75 0.22 11.38
C ASN A 80 -9.36 1.60 11.18
N PRO A 81 -10.67 1.67 10.85
CA PRO A 81 -11.30 2.94 10.47
C PRO A 81 -11.23 4.05 11.54
N THR A 82 -10.96 3.68 12.79
CA THR A 82 -10.84 4.66 13.87
C THR A 82 -9.42 5.19 14.06
N TRP A 83 -8.44 4.61 13.36
CA TRP A 83 -7.05 5.06 13.45
C TRP A 83 -6.78 6.11 12.38
N ASN A 84 -5.98 7.12 12.75
CA ASN A 84 -5.53 8.11 11.78
C ASN A 84 -4.20 7.68 11.15
N TRP A 85 -3.69 8.51 10.25
CA TRP A 85 -2.43 8.24 9.57
C TRP A 85 -1.28 8.01 10.56
N ASN A 86 -1.13 8.88 11.56
CA ASN A 86 -0.02 8.79 12.49
C ASN A 86 -0.07 7.51 13.32
N GLN A 87 -1.24 7.09 13.74
CA GLN A 87 -1.40 5.85 14.50
C GLN A 87 -1.00 4.63 13.66
N CYS A 88 -1.44 4.60 12.41
CA CYS A 88 -1.09 3.52 11.49
C CYS A 88 0.40 3.56 11.14
N LEU A 89 0.97 4.74 10.91
CA LEU A 89 2.38 4.88 10.63
C LEU A 89 3.23 4.31 11.77
N LYS A 90 2.91 4.69 13.00
CA LYS A 90 3.65 4.18 14.17
C LYS A 90 3.49 2.68 14.34
N HIS A 91 2.33 2.15 14.03
CA HIS A 91 2.09 0.72 14.10
C HIS A 91 3.00 -0.04 13.13
N VAL A 92 3.11 0.42 11.89
CA VAL A 92 3.98 -0.20 10.89
C VAL A 92 5.45 -0.02 11.28
N GLN A 93 5.81 1.16 11.80
CA GLN A 93 7.20 1.46 12.16
C GLN A 93 7.73 0.61 13.33
N LYS A 94 6.87 -0.04 14.10
CA LYS A 94 7.32 -0.96 15.15
C LYS A 94 8.16 -2.10 14.60
N ASN A 95 7.88 -2.53 13.37
CA ASN A 95 8.51 -3.72 12.81
C ASN A 95 9.22 -3.45 11.48
N ARG A 96 9.15 -2.23 10.97
CA ARG A 96 9.64 -1.95 9.64
C ARG A 96 10.05 -0.49 9.53
N LEU A 97 11.21 -0.24 8.94
CA LEU A 97 11.68 1.12 8.68
C LEU A 97 10.94 1.66 7.45
N ILE A 98 10.02 2.59 7.68
CA ILE A 98 9.30 3.27 6.59
C ILE A 98 9.26 4.77 6.83
N TYR A 99 9.38 5.53 5.75
CA TYR A 99 9.24 6.99 5.75
C TYR A 99 8.50 7.40 4.48
N PRO A 100 7.15 7.30 4.48
CA PRO A 100 6.38 7.69 3.30
C PRO A 100 6.61 9.15 2.93
N SER A 101 6.68 9.43 1.63
CA SER A 101 6.80 10.80 1.15
C SER A 101 5.54 11.59 1.48
N ILE A 102 5.68 12.93 1.48
CA ILE A 102 4.51 13.79 1.71
C ILE A 102 3.47 13.61 0.59
N GLU A 103 3.92 13.34 -0.63
CA GLU A 103 3.03 13.16 -1.76
C GLU A 103 2.13 11.94 -1.60
N ILE A 104 2.68 10.79 -1.21
CA ILE A 104 1.84 9.62 -1.01
C ILE A 104 0.94 9.78 0.23
N LYS A 105 1.45 10.42 1.28
CA LYS A 105 0.62 10.72 2.44
C LYS A 105 -0.61 11.54 2.04
N MET A 106 -0.40 12.62 1.30
CA MET A 106 -1.50 13.48 0.88
C MET A 106 -2.49 12.75 0.00
N SER A 107 -2.00 11.92 -0.93
CA SER A 107 -2.87 11.13 -1.79
C SER A 107 -3.73 10.16 -0.99
N VAL A 108 -3.13 9.46 -0.03
CA VAL A 108 -3.86 8.50 0.82
C VAL A 108 -4.91 9.21 1.66
N LEU A 109 -4.54 10.33 2.29
CA LEU A 109 -5.49 11.09 3.11
C LEU A 109 -6.67 11.62 2.27
N ASP A 110 -6.37 12.17 1.11
CA ASP A 110 -7.42 12.66 0.21
C ASP A 110 -8.32 11.52 -0.29
N TYR A 111 -7.73 10.37 -0.57
CA TYR A 111 -8.50 9.20 -0.98
C TYR A 111 -9.50 8.80 0.11
N PHE A 112 -9.05 8.65 1.35
CA PHE A 112 -9.95 8.24 2.42
C PHE A 112 -11.00 9.30 2.73
N GLU A 113 -10.66 10.58 2.59
CA GLU A 113 -11.63 11.65 2.77
C GLU A 113 -12.72 11.63 1.69
N SER A 114 -12.37 11.17 0.49
CA SER A 114 -13.32 11.07 -0.63
C SER A 114 -14.21 9.84 -0.56
N VAL A 115 -13.82 8.83 0.22
CA VAL A 115 -14.60 7.60 0.37
C VAL A 115 -15.69 7.82 1.39
N GLU A 116 -16.92 7.46 1.03
CA GLU A 116 -18.06 7.63 1.91
C GLU A 116 -17.86 6.91 3.25
N GLY A 117 -18.13 7.63 4.32
CA GLY A 117 -18.05 7.08 5.67
C GLY A 117 -16.71 7.23 6.35
N TYR A 118 -15.68 7.67 5.64
CA TYR A 118 -14.38 7.89 6.27
C TYR A 118 -14.24 9.32 6.75
N ARG A 119 -13.83 9.46 8.00
CA ARG A 119 -13.52 10.74 8.63
C ARG A 119 -12.35 10.53 9.56
N ARG A 120 -11.28 11.26 9.32
CA ARG A 120 -10.07 11.11 10.13
C ARG A 120 -9.56 12.46 10.56
N GLU A 121 -9.15 12.54 11.82
CA GLU A 121 -8.49 13.73 12.35
C GLU A 121 -7.00 13.47 12.42
N GLU A 122 -6.24 14.46 11.99
CA GLU A 122 -4.77 14.38 11.99
C GLU A 122 -4.14 15.14 13.13
#